data_05930989512c24735f6531d9761ea52c
#
_entry.id   05930989512c24735f6531d9761ea52c
#
_cell.length_a   1.000
_cell.length_b   1.000
_cell.length_c   1.000
_cell.angle_alpha   90.00
_cell.angle_beta   90.00
_cell.angle_gamma   90.00
#
_symmetry.space_group_name_H-M   'P 1'
#
loop_
_entity.id
_entity.type
_entity.pdbx_description
1 polymer ?
#
loop_
_entity_poly.entity_id
_entity_poly.type
_entity_poly.pdbx_seq_one_letter_code
_entity_poly.pdbx_strand_id
1 'polypeptide(L)'
;MQPAAVIASDPLAGGPDIALSRDLNPPLAPARERFSWALYDFANTVFSMNIATLYFSAWLVKDLGHSNTLYATVNGIASALVVVSIPLFGAISDATQRRKPWVVGFTLVACISTALIAILGQNGLPVIGEGVTAAVTSAASIPSGLALFGVLAAFTLANYAYQGAQPFYNAMLPELAPVDHRGRLSGIGAAFGYVGSITGVLLTFPFFTGSLPILGTIPEHVLAVLRNVVPFTAHGGRVSTFVPTAILFLLFSLPLFLLCRDHNAVHGKRRIPWREAFRDLRQTLQETKNYPGTLRFILTSFLYQDAMGTIIANMALYAIFAMGFKAGSEATLFVILTIPAVIGSYAIGRLVDHFGPKRTLSWVIISWVVLLGGMIVVPTRGAFWIVGAGIGLIYGGVATAERPLLLSLVPDVEAGRFFSLMVLSSRAAAVVGPFVWAFAVDGLTSPMGVGFAYRAGVGTVAIGMILALLMLRGVPDNFTRSSSSR
;
A
#
# COMPACT_ATOMS: atom_id res chain seq x y z
N MET A 1 -30.55 67.70 9.57
CA MET A 1 -29.82 67.64 8.31
C MET A 1 -28.42 67.25 8.62
N GLN A 2 -28.08 65.96 8.51
CA GLN A 2 -26.73 65.45 8.56
C GLN A 2 -26.41 64.84 7.18
N PRO A 3 -25.24 65.11 6.59
CA PRO A 3 -24.90 64.54 5.29
C PRO A 3 -24.41 63.13 5.42
N ALA A 4 -24.89 62.26 4.54
CA ALA A 4 -24.47 60.89 4.39
C ALA A 4 -23.01 60.82 3.87
N ALA A 5 -22.15 60.08 4.60
CA ALA A 5 -20.81 59.74 4.14
C ALA A 5 -20.90 58.62 3.12
N VAL A 6 -20.48 58.90 1.89
CA VAL A 6 -20.23 57.89 0.84
C VAL A 6 -18.93 57.18 1.17
N ILE A 7 -19.03 55.91 1.56
CA ILE A 7 -17.86 55.03 1.70
C ILE A 7 -17.51 54.55 0.28
N ALA A 8 -16.40 55.04 -0.25
CA ALA A 8 -15.81 54.54 -1.49
C ALA A 8 -15.36 53.13 -1.28
N SER A 9 -15.90 52.18 -2.04
CA SER A 9 -15.45 50.78 -2.10
C SER A 9 -14.09 50.70 -2.81
N ASP A 10 -13.07 50.26 -2.08
CA ASP A 10 -11.73 49.97 -2.58
C ASP A 10 -11.76 48.72 -3.49
N PRO A 11 -11.41 48.84 -4.79
CA PRO A 11 -11.50 47.70 -5.71
C PRO A 11 -10.31 46.73 -5.62
N LEU A 12 -9.42 46.85 -4.61
CA LEU A 12 -8.23 46.03 -4.49
C LEU A 12 -8.25 45.00 -3.31
N ALA A 13 -9.37 44.88 -2.60
CA ALA A 13 -9.54 43.87 -1.55
C ALA A 13 -10.03 42.50 -2.09
N GLY A 14 -9.48 42.06 -3.20
CA GLY A 14 -9.58 40.68 -3.70
C GLY A 14 -8.52 39.78 -3.06
N GLY A 15 -8.51 39.76 -1.73
CA GLY A 15 -7.65 38.84 -0.96
C GLY A 15 -8.19 37.41 -0.96
N PRO A 16 -7.41 36.43 -0.44
CA PRO A 16 -7.65 34.99 -0.55
C PRO A 16 -8.87 34.44 0.21
N ASP A 17 -9.80 35.27 0.63
CA ASP A 17 -11.00 34.90 1.41
C ASP A 17 -12.05 34.09 0.63
N ILE A 18 -11.95 34.02 -0.69
CA ILE A 18 -12.87 33.21 -1.52
C ILE A 18 -12.62 31.70 -1.40
N ALA A 19 -11.45 31.30 -0.88
CA ALA A 19 -11.09 29.90 -0.70
C ALA A 19 -11.54 29.30 0.65
N LEU A 20 -11.91 30.14 1.62
CA LEU A 20 -12.21 29.72 3.00
C LEU A 20 -13.68 29.36 3.26
N SER A 21 -14.60 29.56 2.33
CA SER A 21 -16.03 29.29 2.51
C SER A 21 -16.54 28.02 1.84
N ARG A 22 -15.66 27.15 1.33
CA ARG A 22 -16.10 25.78 0.97
C ARG A 22 -16.29 24.99 2.24
N ASP A 23 -17.49 24.48 2.43
CA ASP A 23 -17.88 23.64 3.58
C ASP A 23 -16.74 22.66 3.91
N LEU A 24 -16.08 22.88 5.05
CA LEU A 24 -15.02 22.04 5.59
C LEU A 24 -15.50 20.60 5.90
N ASN A 25 -16.78 20.32 5.69
CA ASN A 25 -17.43 19.07 5.99
C ASN A 25 -18.39 18.67 4.85
N PRO A 26 -17.90 18.09 3.75
CA PRO A 26 -18.74 17.68 2.64
C PRO A 26 -19.78 16.65 3.10
N PRO A 27 -20.96 16.57 2.45
CA PRO A 27 -21.93 15.54 2.76
C PRO A 27 -21.33 14.16 2.47
N LEU A 28 -21.80 13.15 3.20
CA LEU A 28 -21.39 11.77 2.97
C LEU A 28 -21.78 11.34 1.55
N ALA A 29 -20.80 10.94 0.75
CA ALA A 29 -21.03 10.53 -0.64
C ALA A 29 -21.97 9.31 -0.71
N PRO A 30 -22.65 9.06 -1.83
CA PRO A 30 -23.52 7.91 -2.01
C PRO A 30 -22.83 6.58 -1.65
N ALA A 31 -23.58 5.64 -1.08
CA ALA A 31 -23.02 4.36 -0.64
C ALA A 31 -22.28 3.61 -1.76
N ARG A 32 -22.76 3.72 -3.01
CA ARG A 32 -22.14 3.12 -4.20
C ARG A 32 -20.72 3.67 -4.45
N GLU A 33 -20.49 4.97 -4.26
CA GLU A 33 -19.17 5.58 -4.46
C GLU A 33 -18.21 5.16 -3.34
N ARG A 34 -18.65 5.17 -2.09
CA ARG A 34 -17.89 4.72 -0.93
C ARG A 34 -17.51 3.24 -1.02
N PHE A 35 -18.47 2.39 -1.44
CA PHE A 35 -18.22 0.98 -1.68
C PHE A 35 -17.22 0.77 -2.82
N SER A 36 -17.34 1.50 -3.92
CA SER A 36 -16.44 1.41 -5.07
C SER A 36 -15.03 1.86 -4.72
N TRP A 37 -14.90 2.88 -3.89
CA TRP A 37 -13.62 3.31 -3.36
C TRP A 37 -12.99 2.23 -2.46
N ALA A 38 -13.74 1.66 -1.53
CA ALA A 38 -13.24 0.57 -0.67
C ALA A 38 -12.87 -0.69 -1.49
N LEU A 39 -13.64 -1.01 -2.54
CA LEU A 39 -13.36 -2.14 -3.43
C LEU A 39 -12.08 -1.94 -4.25
N TYR A 40 -11.65 -0.70 -4.46
CA TYR A 40 -10.37 -0.44 -5.09
C TYR A 40 -9.18 -0.86 -4.19
N ASP A 41 -9.28 -0.71 -2.87
CA ASP A 41 -8.27 -1.25 -1.94
C ASP A 41 -8.17 -2.79 -2.05
N PHE A 42 -9.32 -3.48 -2.22
CA PHE A 42 -9.34 -4.91 -2.52
C PHE A 42 -8.58 -5.21 -3.82
N ALA A 43 -8.92 -4.52 -4.91
CA ALA A 43 -8.30 -4.70 -6.23
C ALA A 43 -6.78 -4.48 -6.18
N ASN A 44 -6.38 -3.39 -5.55
CA ASN A 44 -5.00 -2.98 -5.41
C ASN A 44 -4.16 -3.98 -4.58
N THR A 45 -4.75 -4.58 -3.55
CA THR A 45 -4.06 -5.60 -2.74
C THR A 45 -3.98 -6.96 -3.42
N VAL A 46 -4.92 -7.31 -4.31
CA VAL A 46 -4.76 -8.47 -5.22
C VAL A 46 -3.47 -8.33 -6.02
N PHE A 47 -3.21 -7.17 -6.63
CA PHE A 47 -1.98 -6.93 -7.37
C PHE A 47 -0.75 -7.00 -6.47
N SER A 48 -0.76 -6.28 -5.37
CA SER A 48 0.37 -6.17 -4.44
C SER A 48 0.79 -7.54 -3.90
N MET A 49 -0.17 -8.36 -3.50
CA MET A 49 0.12 -9.68 -2.96
C MET A 49 0.64 -10.64 -4.03
N ASN A 50 -0.03 -10.71 -5.17
CA ASN A 50 0.30 -11.67 -6.21
C ASN A 50 1.58 -11.28 -6.97
N ILE A 51 1.69 -10.02 -7.40
CA ILE A 51 2.80 -9.58 -8.27
C ILE A 51 3.98 -9.13 -7.43
N ALA A 52 3.80 -8.13 -6.57
CA ALA A 52 4.93 -7.52 -5.88
C ALA A 52 5.50 -8.42 -4.76
N THR A 53 4.68 -9.30 -4.14
CA THR A 53 5.09 -10.07 -2.97
C THR A 53 5.38 -11.54 -3.29
N LEU A 54 4.46 -12.26 -3.98
CA LEU A 54 4.53 -13.72 -4.06
C LEU A 54 5.14 -14.25 -5.36
N TYR A 55 4.50 -13.92 -6.51
CA TYR A 55 4.77 -14.68 -7.73
C TYR A 55 5.95 -14.17 -8.52
N PHE A 56 6.11 -12.85 -8.70
CA PHE A 56 7.16 -12.33 -9.59
C PHE A 56 8.57 -12.58 -9.04
N SER A 57 8.81 -12.30 -7.77
CA SER A 57 10.12 -12.52 -7.15
C SER A 57 10.51 -14.01 -7.18
N ALA A 58 9.55 -14.88 -6.82
CA ALA A 58 9.78 -16.32 -6.82
C ALA A 58 9.95 -16.88 -8.24
N TRP A 59 9.21 -16.35 -9.22
CA TRP A 59 9.36 -16.74 -10.63
C TRP A 59 10.72 -16.32 -11.19
N LEU A 60 11.13 -15.07 -10.97
CA LEU A 60 12.41 -14.57 -11.47
C LEU A 60 13.61 -15.33 -10.85
N VAL A 61 13.54 -15.61 -9.55
CA VAL A 61 14.68 -16.21 -8.83
C VAL A 61 14.68 -17.73 -8.90
N LYS A 62 13.53 -18.38 -8.65
CA LYS A 62 13.46 -19.85 -8.57
C LYS A 62 13.21 -20.50 -9.92
N ASP A 63 12.30 -19.93 -10.73
CA ASP A 63 11.89 -20.57 -11.98
C ASP A 63 12.82 -20.18 -13.15
N LEU A 64 13.32 -18.94 -13.17
CA LEU A 64 14.25 -18.45 -14.21
C LEU A 64 15.73 -18.50 -13.79
N GLY A 65 16.04 -18.83 -12.52
CA GLY A 65 17.40 -18.97 -12.02
C GLY A 65 18.20 -17.67 -11.88
N HIS A 66 17.53 -16.51 -11.85
CA HIS A 66 18.18 -15.21 -11.68
C HIS A 66 18.46 -14.87 -10.21
N SER A 67 19.33 -13.89 -9.96
CA SER A 67 19.73 -13.49 -8.61
C SER A 67 18.64 -12.66 -7.91
N ASN A 68 18.59 -12.76 -6.58
CA ASN A 68 17.80 -11.84 -5.75
C ASN A 68 18.21 -10.39 -5.94
N THR A 69 19.50 -10.13 -6.25
CA THR A 69 20.01 -8.80 -6.54
C THR A 69 19.33 -8.18 -7.75
N LEU A 70 19.08 -8.97 -8.81
CA LEU A 70 18.36 -8.49 -9.99
C LEU A 70 16.94 -8.07 -9.63
N TYR A 71 16.21 -8.89 -8.88
CA TYR A 71 14.88 -8.53 -8.38
C TYR A 71 14.91 -7.24 -7.54
N ALA A 72 15.83 -7.16 -6.58
CA ALA A 72 15.97 -5.99 -5.72
C ALA A 72 16.29 -4.71 -6.53
N THR A 73 17.15 -4.82 -7.55
CA THR A 73 17.50 -3.71 -8.42
C THR A 73 16.28 -3.20 -9.19
N VAL A 74 15.52 -4.10 -9.81
CA VAL A 74 14.34 -3.73 -10.60
C VAL A 74 13.24 -3.11 -9.72
N ASN A 75 13.02 -3.68 -8.53
CA ASN A 75 12.09 -3.12 -7.54
C ASN A 75 12.57 -1.76 -7.01
N GLY A 76 13.88 -1.61 -6.82
CA GLY A 76 14.51 -0.35 -6.42
C GLY A 76 14.36 0.74 -7.49
N ILE A 77 14.53 0.41 -8.77
CA ILE A 77 14.30 1.35 -9.88
C ILE A 77 12.84 1.82 -9.90
N ALA A 78 11.86 0.89 -9.76
CA ALA A 78 10.46 1.26 -9.68
C ALA A 78 10.19 2.23 -8.53
N SER A 79 10.75 1.96 -7.36
CA SER A 79 10.61 2.82 -6.17
C SER A 79 11.28 4.18 -6.37
N ALA A 80 12.46 4.24 -7.01
CA ALA A 80 13.14 5.50 -7.32
C ALA A 80 12.33 6.36 -8.30
N LEU A 81 11.71 5.75 -9.30
CA LEU A 81 10.80 6.45 -10.22
C LEU A 81 9.59 7.04 -9.48
N VAL A 82 9.01 6.30 -8.52
CA VAL A 82 7.93 6.80 -7.66
C VAL A 82 8.39 8.02 -6.87
N VAL A 83 9.55 7.91 -6.21
CA VAL A 83 10.13 9.00 -5.40
C VAL A 83 10.26 10.30 -6.19
N VAL A 84 10.72 10.21 -7.44
CA VAL A 84 10.97 11.39 -8.28
C VAL A 84 9.68 11.96 -8.89
N SER A 85 8.76 11.09 -9.35
CA SER A 85 7.65 11.53 -10.20
C SER A 85 6.33 11.77 -9.44
N ILE A 86 6.06 11.01 -8.38
CA ILE A 86 4.74 11.05 -7.73
C ILE A 86 4.46 12.37 -7.02
N PRO A 87 5.41 13.05 -6.35
CA PRO A 87 5.16 14.38 -5.81
C PRO A 87 4.75 15.41 -6.88
N LEU A 88 5.34 15.27 -8.08
CA LEU A 88 5.01 16.11 -9.22
C LEU A 88 3.57 15.91 -9.69
N PHE A 89 3.18 14.65 -9.89
CA PHE A 89 1.81 14.32 -10.27
C PHE A 89 0.80 14.68 -9.16
N GLY A 90 1.20 14.58 -7.88
CA GLY A 90 0.41 15.04 -6.74
C GLY A 90 0.08 16.54 -6.84
N ALA A 91 1.07 17.37 -7.10
CA ALA A 91 0.89 18.81 -7.28
C ALA A 91 -0.05 19.14 -8.47
N ILE A 92 0.10 18.41 -9.60
CA ILE A 92 -0.79 18.56 -10.76
C ILE A 92 -2.22 18.14 -10.44
N SER A 93 -2.38 17.05 -9.71
CA SER A 93 -3.67 16.52 -9.27
C SER A 93 -4.40 17.54 -8.36
N ASP A 94 -3.68 18.12 -7.41
CA ASP A 94 -4.24 19.12 -6.50
C ASP A 94 -4.63 20.42 -7.23
N ALA A 95 -3.81 20.86 -8.18
CA ALA A 95 -4.11 22.04 -8.98
C ALA A 95 -5.36 21.88 -9.87
N THR A 96 -5.65 20.66 -10.31
CA THR A 96 -6.81 20.34 -11.16
C THR A 96 -8.00 19.81 -10.37
N GLN A 97 -7.77 19.39 -9.12
CA GLN A 97 -8.73 18.66 -8.27
C GLN A 97 -9.33 17.42 -8.99
N ARG A 98 -8.58 16.84 -9.94
CA ARG A 98 -8.94 15.64 -10.68
C ARG A 98 -8.06 14.49 -10.25
N ARG A 99 -8.56 13.63 -9.39
CA ARG A 99 -7.83 12.51 -8.81
C ARG A 99 -8.09 11.18 -9.52
N LYS A 100 -9.35 10.96 -9.89
CA LYS A 100 -9.80 9.74 -10.57
C LYS A 100 -9.04 9.43 -11.87
N PRO A 101 -8.78 10.37 -12.81
CA PRO A 101 -8.04 10.07 -14.03
C PRO A 101 -6.65 9.50 -13.78
N TRP A 102 -5.96 9.94 -12.72
CA TRP A 102 -4.65 9.41 -12.32
C TRP A 102 -4.76 7.99 -11.81
N VAL A 103 -5.75 7.69 -10.94
CA VAL A 103 -6.00 6.33 -10.47
C VAL A 103 -6.29 5.39 -11.63
N VAL A 104 -7.19 5.80 -12.56
CA VAL A 104 -7.53 5.02 -13.76
C VAL A 104 -6.31 4.78 -14.63
N GLY A 105 -5.56 5.84 -14.96
CA GLY A 105 -4.39 5.76 -15.85
C GLY A 105 -3.32 4.84 -15.28
N PHE A 106 -2.94 5.03 -14.02
CA PHE A 106 -1.95 4.19 -13.36
C PHE A 106 -2.41 2.73 -13.23
N THR A 107 -3.68 2.49 -12.91
CA THR A 107 -4.21 1.11 -12.82
C THR A 107 -4.18 0.41 -14.17
N LEU A 108 -4.57 1.08 -15.25
CA LEU A 108 -4.50 0.51 -16.60
C LEU A 108 -3.07 0.19 -17.00
N VAL A 109 -2.11 1.09 -16.73
CA VAL A 109 -0.69 0.84 -16.99
C VAL A 109 -0.22 -0.37 -16.19
N ALA A 110 -0.57 -0.50 -14.91
CA ALA A 110 -0.20 -1.66 -14.10
C ALA A 110 -0.79 -2.97 -14.66
N CYS A 111 -2.06 -2.99 -15.05
CA CYS A 111 -2.72 -4.16 -15.62
C CYS A 111 -2.09 -4.58 -16.96
N ILE A 112 -1.88 -3.64 -17.89
CA ILE A 112 -1.29 -3.88 -19.19
C ILE A 112 0.15 -4.40 -19.02
N SER A 113 0.95 -3.76 -18.17
CA SER A 113 2.33 -4.19 -17.92
C SER A 113 2.39 -5.57 -17.29
N THR A 114 1.45 -5.91 -16.38
CA THR A 114 1.36 -7.24 -15.77
C THR A 114 1.01 -8.32 -16.80
N ALA A 115 0.07 -8.05 -17.71
CA ALA A 115 -0.23 -8.96 -18.81
C ALA A 115 0.98 -9.12 -19.75
N LEU A 116 1.73 -8.05 -20.02
CA LEU A 116 2.93 -8.08 -20.84
C LEU A 116 4.03 -8.96 -20.22
N ILE A 117 4.18 -8.99 -18.88
CA ILE A 117 5.10 -9.92 -18.20
C ILE A 117 4.76 -11.38 -18.56
N ALA A 118 3.47 -11.75 -18.53
CA ALA A 118 3.06 -13.12 -18.89
C ALA A 118 3.35 -13.45 -20.35
N ILE A 119 3.01 -12.53 -21.27
CA ILE A 119 3.20 -12.71 -22.71
C ILE A 119 4.69 -12.90 -23.05
N LEU A 120 5.54 -12.01 -22.56
CA LEU A 120 6.97 -12.07 -22.81
C LEU A 120 7.62 -13.26 -22.08
N GLY A 121 7.18 -13.56 -20.87
CA GLY A 121 7.70 -14.66 -20.07
C GLY A 121 7.43 -16.03 -20.69
N GLN A 122 6.23 -16.24 -21.24
CA GLN A 122 5.88 -17.53 -21.87
C GLN A 122 6.49 -17.72 -23.25
N ASN A 123 6.66 -16.63 -24.01
CA ASN A 123 7.10 -16.71 -25.40
C ASN A 123 8.62 -16.56 -25.60
N GLY A 124 9.35 -16.14 -24.57
CA GLY A 124 10.76 -15.79 -24.72
C GLY A 124 11.72 -16.33 -23.66
N LEU A 125 11.23 -16.91 -22.57
CA LEU A 125 12.10 -17.33 -21.46
C LEU A 125 11.98 -18.84 -21.21
N PRO A 126 13.12 -19.60 -21.12
CA PRO A 126 13.12 -20.99 -20.73
C PRO A 126 12.78 -21.11 -19.24
N VAL A 127 11.91 -22.05 -18.88
CA VAL A 127 11.62 -22.36 -17.49
C VAL A 127 12.61 -23.41 -16.99
N ILE A 128 13.39 -23.05 -15.96
CA ILE A 128 14.37 -23.93 -15.29
C ILE A 128 13.77 -24.31 -13.93
N GLY A 129 12.76 -25.19 -13.87
CA GLY A 129 12.13 -25.54 -12.59
C GLY A 129 11.85 -27.03 -12.45
N GLU A 130 12.09 -27.62 -11.27
CA GLU A 130 11.67 -28.97 -10.92
C GLU A 130 10.13 -29.07 -10.99
N GLY A 131 9.62 -29.93 -11.87
CA GLY A 131 8.19 -30.26 -11.98
C GLY A 131 7.46 -29.76 -13.22
N VAL A 132 8.09 -28.98 -14.07
CA VAL A 132 7.58 -28.69 -15.42
C VAL A 132 8.36 -29.57 -16.40
N THR A 133 7.69 -30.58 -16.95
CA THR A 133 8.28 -31.41 -17.99
C THR A 133 8.86 -30.52 -19.10
N ALA A 134 10.12 -30.75 -19.44
CA ALA A 134 10.94 -30.00 -20.40
C ALA A 134 10.42 -30.01 -21.85
N ALA A 135 9.13 -29.91 -22.08
CA ALA A 135 8.48 -30.03 -23.38
C ALA A 135 8.04 -28.69 -24.00
N VAL A 136 8.41 -27.54 -23.44
CA VAL A 136 8.10 -26.25 -24.04
C VAL A 136 9.36 -25.52 -24.48
N THR A 137 10.16 -26.19 -25.31
CA THR A 137 10.99 -25.52 -26.33
C THR A 137 10.16 -25.32 -27.59
N SER A 138 9.00 -24.74 -27.47
CA SER A 138 8.35 -24.13 -28.65
C SER A 138 9.22 -22.94 -29.05
N ALA A 139 9.56 -22.86 -30.31
CA ALA A 139 10.41 -21.86 -30.91
C ALA A 139 10.18 -20.49 -30.33
N ALA A 140 11.08 -20.06 -29.44
CA ALA A 140 11.00 -18.74 -28.82
C ALA A 140 11.03 -17.71 -29.92
N SER A 141 9.90 -17.05 -30.14
CA SER A 141 9.75 -16.03 -31.18
C SER A 141 10.54 -14.76 -30.86
N ILE A 142 11.03 -14.66 -29.63
CA ILE A 142 11.75 -13.49 -29.09
C ILE A 142 13.09 -13.96 -28.52
N PRO A 143 14.22 -13.29 -28.83
CA PRO A 143 15.51 -13.58 -28.18
C PRO A 143 15.42 -13.50 -26.65
N SER A 144 15.96 -14.48 -25.93
CA SER A 144 15.82 -14.58 -24.46
C SER A 144 16.30 -13.34 -23.70
N GLY A 145 17.38 -12.70 -24.16
CA GLY A 145 17.86 -11.45 -23.56
C GLY A 145 16.90 -10.28 -23.74
N LEU A 146 16.25 -10.16 -24.89
CA LEU A 146 15.26 -9.13 -25.16
C LEU A 146 13.96 -9.40 -24.38
N ALA A 147 13.55 -10.66 -24.27
CA ALA A 147 12.39 -11.07 -23.50
C ALA A 147 12.61 -10.78 -22.00
N LEU A 148 13.77 -11.11 -21.46
CA LEU A 148 14.12 -10.79 -20.06
C LEU A 148 14.11 -9.29 -19.81
N PHE A 149 14.75 -8.50 -20.67
CA PHE A 149 14.73 -7.04 -20.56
C PHE A 149 13.29 -6.49 -20.58
N GLY A 150 12.46 -6.98 -21.51
CA GLY A 150 11.05 -6.60 -21.61
C GLY A 150 10.25 -6.97 -20.38
N VAL A 151 10.46 -8.15 -19.79
CA VAL A 151 9.84 -8.59 -18.54
C VAL A 151 10.24 -7.70 -17.36
N LEU A 152 11.53 -7.39 -17.21
CA LEU A 152 12.03 -6.54 -16.13
C LEU A 152 11.50 -5.10 -16.27
N ALA A 153 11.48 -4.57 -17.49
CA ALA A 153 10.90 -3.25 -17.77
C ALA A 153 9.39 -3.22 -17.51
N ALA A 154 8.66 -4.25 -17.92
CA ALA A 154 7.23 -4.38 -17.66
C ALA A 154 6.93 -4.50 -16.16
N PHE A 155 7.71 -5.28 -15.41
CA PHE A 155 7.57 -5.34 -13.96
C PHE A 155 7.86 -3.99 -13.28
N THR A 156 8.94 -3.32 -13.70
CA THR A 156 9.27 -1.98 -13.19
C THR A 156 8.10 -1.03 -13.41
N LEU A 157 7.53 -1.03 -14.61
CA LEU A 157 6.42 -0.15 -14.97
C LEU A 157 5.12 -0.54 -14.22
N ALA A 158 4.83 -1.84 -14.08
CA ALA A 158 3.68 -2.32 -13.32
C ALA A 158 3.75 -1.91 -11.85
N ASN A 159 4.90 -2.14 -11.23
CA ASN A 159 5.11 -1.81 -9.82
C ASN A 159 5.17 -0.29 -9.56
N TYR A 160 5.78 0.47 -10.48
CA TYR A 160 5.74 1.92 -10.49
C TYR A 160 4.30 2.45 -10.56
N ALA A 161 3.52 1.95 -11.50
CA ALA A 161 2.14 2.39 -11.69
C ALA A 161 1.23 2.01 -10.52
N TYR A 162 1.36 0.79 -9.99
CA TYR A 162 0.69 0.36 -8.78
C TYR A 162 0.93 1.31 -7.60
N GLN A 163 2.19 1.65 -7.34
CA GLN A 163 2.56 2.57 -6.28
C GLN A 163 2.09 4.01 -6.57
N GLY A 164 2.15 4.41 -7.84
CA GLY A 164 1.76 5.73 -8.31
C GLY A 164 0.28 6.04 -8.19
N ALA A 165 -0.59 5.05 -8.20
CA ALA A 165 -2.03 5.22 -8.00
C ALA A 165 -2.40 5.60 -6.56
N GLN A 166 -1.62 5.16 -5.57
CA GLN A 166 -1.94 5.25 -4.14
C GLN A 166 -2.19 6.66 -3.61
N PRO A 167 -1.34 7.67 -3.88
CA PRO A 167 -1.57 9.01 -3.38
C PRO A 167 -2.90 9.61 -3.86
N PHE A 168 -3.24 9.38 -5.13
CA PHE A 168 -4.48 9.91 -5.72
C PHE A 168 -5.71 9.20 -5.18
N TYR A 169 -5.64 7.89 -5.03
CA TYR A 169 -6.67 7.09 -4.39
C TYR A 169 -6.93 7.56 -2.95
N ASN A 170 -5.87 7.72 -2.15
CA ASN A 170 -6.00 8.20 -0.78
C ASN A 170 -6.55 9.64 -0.71
N ALA A 171 -6.15 10.50 -1.66
CA ALA A 171 -6.63 11.88 -1.75
C ALA A 171 -8.12 12.01 -2.13
N MET A 172 -8.77 10.95 -2.62
CA MET A 172 -10.22 10.93 -2.84
C MET A 172 -11.03 10.84 -1.54
N LEU A 173 -10.43 10.36 -0.43
CA LEU A 173 -11.12 10.14 0.84
C LEU A 173 -11.88 11.37 1.37
N PRO A 174 -11.32 12.60 1.37
CA PRO A 174 -12.02 13.78 1.85
C PRO A 174 -13.23 14.19 0.97
N GLU A 175 -13.28 13.77 -0.29
CA GLU A 175 -14.44 14.01 -1.16
C GLU A 175 -15.58 13.03 -0.90
N LEU A 176 -15.29 11.88 -0.31
CA LEU A 176 -16.24 10.78 -0.10
C LEU A 176 -16.83 10.74 1.30
N ALA A 177 -16.14 11.34 2.29
CA ALA A 177 -16.57 11.29 3.68
C ALA A 177 -16.25 12.56 4.45
N PRO A 178 -17.23 13.08 5.23
CA PRO A 178 -16.99 14.12 6.22
C PRO A 178 -16.03 13.62 7.31
N VAL A 179 -15.46 14.56 8.06
CA VAL A 179 -14.41 14.28 9.07
C VAL A 179 -14.79 13.13 10.01
N ASP A 180 -16.05 13.11 10.48
CA ASP A 180 -16.58 12.13 11.45
C ASP A 180 -16.75 10.70 10.86
N HIS A 181 -16.58 10.51 9.55
CA HIS A 181 -16.76 9.22 8.85
C HIS A 181 -15.51 8.77 8.08
N ARG A 182 -14.44 9.59 8.07
CA ARG A 182 -13.18 9.28 7.36
C ARG A 182 -12.49 8.04 7.92
N GLY A 183 -12.50 7.88 9.24
CA GLY A 183 -11.92 6.72 9.92
C GLY A 183 -12.63 5.43 9.55
N ARG A 184 -13.97 5.43 9.61
CA ARG A 184 -14.78 4.27 9.21
C ARG A 184 -14.56 3.91 7.75
N LEU A 185 -14.59 4.88 6.84
CA LEU A 185 -14.38 4.61 5.40
C LEU A 185 -12.97 4.10 5.14
N SER A 186 -11.94 4.69 5.75
CA SER A 186 -10.56 4.22 5.67
C SER A 186 -10.41 2.79 6.21
N GLY A 187 -11.04 2.48 7.35
CA GLY A 187 -11.03 1.13 7.93
C GLY A 187 -11.73 0.08 7.07
N ILE A 188 -12.86 0.44 6.45
CA ILE A 188 -13.54 -0.44 5.48
C ILE A 188 -12.63 -0.69 4.27
N GLY A 189 -11.99 0.34 3.71
CA GLY A 189 -11.04 0.19 2.61
C GLY A 189 -9.90 -0.76 2.98
N ALA A 190 -9.25 -0.55 4.13
CA ALA A 190 -8.18 -1.43 4.61
C ALA A 190 -8.65 -2.87 4.82
N ALA A 191 -9.84 -3.08 5.40
CA ALA A 191 -10.44 -4.41 5.57
C ALA A 191 -10.68 -5.11 4.22
N PHE A 192 -11.24 -4.38 3.24
CA PHE A 192 -11.39 -4.88 1.86
C PHE A 192 -10.03 -5.23 1.23
N GLY A 193 -9.00 -4.42 1.49
CA GLY A 193 -7.64 -4.72 1.04
C GLY A 193 -7.14 -6.07 1.59
N TYR A 194 -7.28 -6.36 2.87
CA TYR A 194 -6.86 -7.66 3.43
C TYR A 194 -7.68 -8.83 2.89
N VAL A 195 -8.98 -8.67 2.70
CA VAL A 195 -9.80 -9.68 2.02
C VAL A 195 -9.31 -9.87 0.59
N GLY A 196 -8.96 -8.78 -0.11
CA GLY A 196 -8.41 -8.80 -1.45
C GLY A 196 -7.10 -9.58 -1.56
N SER A 197 -6.19 -9.41 -0.60
CA SER A 197 -4.91 -10.14 -0.60
C SER A 197 -5.11 -11.65 -0.50
N ILE A 198 -6.00 -12.12 0.38
CA ILE A 198 -6.32 -13.54 0.53
C ILE A 198 -7.05 -14.06 -0.71
N THR A 199 -8.11 -13.38 -1.13
CA THR A 199 -8.94 -13.78 -2.27
C THR A 199 -8.14 -13.79 -3.57
N GLY A 200 -7.25 -12.80 -3.76
CA GLY A 200 -6.37 -12.71 -4.92
C GLY A 200 -5.48 -13.95 -5.06
N VAL A 201 -4.85 -14.37 -3.97
CA VAL A 201 -4.05 -15.60 -3.94
C VAL A 201 -4.92 -16.82 -4.23
N LEU A 202 -6.06 -16.96 -3.54
CA LEU A 202 -6.95 -18.11 -3.72
C LEU A 202 -7.47 -18.25 -5.16
N LEU A 203 -7.86 -17.14 -5.80
CA LEU A 203 -8.37 -17.15 -7.17
C LEU A 203 -7.29 -17.38 -8.23
N THR A 204 -6.04 -17.03 -7.95
CA THR A 204 -4.93 -17.24 -8.90
C THR A 204 -4.19 -18.56 -8.70
N PHE A 205 -4.33 -19.18 -7.52
CA PHE A 205 -3.64 -20.44 -7.17
C PHE A 205 -3.93 -21.60 -8.13
N PRO A 206 -5.16 -21.80 -8.66
CA PRO A 206 -5.47 -22.81 -9.68
C PRO A 206 -4.59 -22.71 -10.92
N PHE A 207 -4.27 -21.51 -11.33
CA PHE A 207 -3.41 -21.28 -12.51
C PHE A 207 -1.94 -21.58 -12.22
N PHE A 208 -1.52 -21.50 -10.95
CA PHE A 208 -0.16 -21.85 -10.52
C PHE A 208 0.03 -23.36 -10.40
N THR A 209 -0.77 -24.04 -9.59
CA THR A 209 -0.55 -25.43 -9.19
C THR A 209 -1.58 -26.42 -9.73
N GLY A 210 -2.70 -25.94 -10.28
CA GLY A 210 -3.84 -26.79 -10.62
C GLY A 210 -4.66 -27.25 -9.41
N SER A 211 -4.44 -26.65 -8.23
CA SER A 211 -5.12 -26.99 -6.99
C SER A 211 -5.67 -25.74 -6.29
N LEU A 212 -6.54 -25.95 -5.32
CA LEU A 212 -6.96 -24.91 -4.39
C LEU A 212 -6.30 -25.15 -3.03
N PRO A 213 -5.73 -24.12 -2.38
CA PRO A 213 -5.28 -24.24 -1.01
C PRO A 213 -6.44 -24.74 -0.14
N ILE A 214 -6.21 -25.74 0.71
CA ILE A 214 -7.21 -26.32 1.64
C ILE A 214 -8.21 -27.31 0.96
N LEU A 215 -8.65 -27.05 -0.29
CA LEU A 215 -9.67 -27.86 -0.98
C LEU A 215 -9.09 -28.98 -1.87
N GLY A 216 -7.77 -28.99 -2.09
CA GLY A 216 -7.07 -30.01 -2.88
C GLY A 216 -7.07 -29.76 -4.39
N THR A 217 -6.84 -30.82 -5.16
CA THR A 217 -6.71 -30.76 -6.63
C THR A 217 -8.03 -30.47 -7.30
N ILE A 218 -8.01 -29.58 -8.29
CA ILE A 218 -9.17 -29.28 -9.13
C ILE A 218 -9.28 -30.38 -10.20
N PRO A 219 -10.50 -30.86 -10.51
CA PRO A 219 -10.70 -31.79 -11.61
C PRO A 219 -10.15 -31.24 -12.92
N GLU A 220 -9.43 -32.09 -13.67
CA GLU A 220 -8.70 -31.65 -14.90
C GLU A 220 -9.62 -30.95 -15.93
N HIS A 221 -10.87 -31.42 -16.08
CA HIS A 221 -11.81 -30.79 -17.00
C HIS A 221 -12.19 -29.35 -16.59
N VAL A 222 -12.29 -29.06 -15.29
CA VAL A 222 -12.57 -27.71 -14.76
C VAL A 222 -11.35 -26.82 -14.95
N LEU A 223 -10.16 -27.36 -14.63
CA LEU A 223 -8.91 -26.65 -14.82
C LEU A 223 -8.64 -26.32 -16.30
N ALA A 224 -8.93 -27.26 -17.20
CA ALA A 224 -8.82 -27.05 -18.64
C ALA A 224 -9.75 -25.93 -19.13
N VAL A 225 -11.02 -25.90 -18.65
CA VAL A 225 -11.94 -24.79 -18.97
C VAL A 225 -11.41 -23.47 -18.47
N LEU A 226 -10.95 -23.40 -17.20
CA LEU A 226 -10.39 -22.17 -16.63
C LEU A 226 -9.19 -21.66 -17.43
N ARG A 227 -8.27 -22.54 -17.80
CA ARG A 227 -7.07 -22.21 -18.57
C ARG A 227 -7.36 -21.85 -20.04
N ASN A 228 -8.44 -22.38 -20.61
CA ASN A 228 -8.86 -22.00 -21.96
C ASN A 228 -9.57 -20.63 -21.98
N VAL A 229 -10.29 -20.28 -20.93
CA VAL A 229 -10.98 -18.96 -20.81
C VAL A 229 -9.98 -17.84 -20.55
N VAL A 230 -8.95 -18.09 -19.72
CA VAL A 230 -7.96 -17.07 -19.37
C VAL A 230 -6.70 -17.29 -20.24
N PRO A 231 -6.38 -16.35 -21.13
CA PRO A 231 -5.22 -16.49 -22.03
C PRO A 231 -3.90 -16.54 -21.23
N PHE A 232 -2.88 -17.17 -21.82
CA PHE A 232 -1.54 -17.30 -21.21
C PHE A 232 -1.51 -18.02 -19.87
N THR A 233 -2.37 -19.03 -19.66
CA THR A 233 -2.42 -19.84 -18.44
C THR A 233 -2.27 -21.34 -18.70
N ALA A 234 -2.16 -21.77 -19.94
CA ALA A 234 -2.19 -23.18 -20.36
C ALA A 234 -1.10 -24.05 -19.69
N HIS A 235 0.11 -23.51 -19.50
CA HIS A 235 1.27 -24.27 -19.04
C HIS A 235 1.38 -24.36 -17.49
N GLY A 236 0.54 -23.64 -16.75
CA GLY A 236 0.66 -23.58 -15.29
C GLY A 236 1.91 -22.79 -14.83
N GLY A 237 2.30 -23.01 -13.57
CA GLY A 237 3.42 -22.29 -12.98
C GLY A 237 3.12 -20.84 -12.60
N ARG A 238 4.11 -20.16 -12.00
CA ARG A 238 3.93 -18.78 -11.49
C ARG A 238 3.61 -17.77 -12.58
N VAL A 239 4.17 -17.93 -13.78
CA VAL A 239 3.91 -17.03 -14.92
C VAL A 239 2.43 -17.03 -15.34
N SER A 240 1.74 -18.14 -15.15
CA SER A 240 0.30 -18.28 -15.46
C SER A 240 -0.62 -17.55 -14.49
N THR A 241 -0.10 -16.99 -13.40
CA THR A 241 -0.89 -16.18 -12.45
C THR A 241 -0.96 -14.70 -12.82
N PHE A 242 -0.11 -14.21 -13.72
CA PHE A 242 0.01 -12.77 -13.99
C PHE A 242 -1.20 -12.22 -14.74
N VAL A 243 -1.67 -12.90 -15.80
CA VAL A 243 -2.87 -12.46 -16.54
C VAL A 243 -4.13 -12.53 -15.66
N PRO A 244 -4.41 -13.63 -14.93
CA PRO A 244 -5.53 -13.66 -13.98
C PRO A 244 -5.45 -12.53 -12.95
N THR A 245 -4.25 -12.22 -12.43
CA THR A 245 -4.07 -11.10 -11.49
C THR A 245 -4.41 -9.76 -12.14
N ALA A 246 -3.96 -9.52 -13.38
CA ALA A 246 -4.28 -8.29 -14.11
C ALA A 246 -5.79 -8.16 -14.36
N ILE A 247 -6.46 -9.25 -14.72
CA ILE A 247 -7.91 -9.30 -14.94
C ILE A 247 -8.64 -9.00 -13.63
N LEU A 248 -8.28 -9.64 -12.52
CA LEU A 248 -8.89 -9.40 -11.21
C LEU A 248 -8.67 -7.94 -10.75
N PHE A 249 -7.45 -7.42 -10.92
CA PHE A 249 -7.15 -6.03 -10.58
C PHE A 249 -8.03 -5.07 -11.38
N LEU A 250 -8.14 -5.27 -12.69
CA LEU A 250 -8.99 -4.45 -13.54
C LEU A 250 -10.46 -4.58 -13.16
N LEU A 251 -10.97 -5.83 -13.03
CA LEU A 251 -12.36 -6.12 -12.75
C LEU A 251 -12.86 -5.44 -11.45
N PHE A 252 -12.10 -5.60 -10.38
CA PHE A 252 -12.46 -5.00 -9.09
C PHE A 252 -12.17 -3.49 -9.01
N SER A 253 -11.39 -2.93 -9.95
CA SER A 253 -11.21 -1.49 -10.11
C SER A 253 -12.31 -0.81 -10.91
N LEU A 254 -13.02 -1.54 -11.78
CA LEU A 254 -14.09 -0.99 -12.64
C LEU A 254 -15.16 -0.20 -11.88
N PRO A 255 -15.67 -0.65 -10.72
CA PRO A 255 -16.64 0.13 -9.97
C PRO A 255 -16.15 1.53 -9.60
N LEU A 256 -14.89 1.69 -9.20
CA LEU A 256 -14.31 3.01 -8.96
C LEU A 256 -14.27 3.83 -10.26
N PHE A 257 -13.88 3.21 -11.38
CA PHE A 257 -13.79 3.90 -12.68
C PHE A 257 -15.16 4.39 -13.18
N LEU A 258 -16.21 3.63 -12.92
CA LEU A 258 -17.55 3.92 -13.45
C LEU A 258 -18.39 4.76 -12.48
N LEU A 259 -18.31 4.49 -11.18
CA LEU A 259 -19.26 5.01 -10.19
C LEU A 259 -18.72 6.18 -9.38
N CYS A 260 -17.41 6.22 -9.06
CA CYS A 260 -16.84 7.37 -8.35
C CYS A 260 -16.74 8.61 -9.28
N ARG A 261 -16.90 9.80 -8.69
CA ARG A 261 -16.78 11.08 -9.39
C ARG A 261 -15.73 11.96 -8.69
N ASP A 262 -15.07 12.82 -9.45
CA ASP A 262 -14.27 13.92 -8.88
C ASP A 262 -15.25 15.06 -8.54
N HIS A 263 -15.65 15.19 -7.28
CA HIS A 263 -16.67 16.15 -6.84
C HIS A 263 -16.17 17.60 -6.89
N ASN A 264 -14.87 17.81 -6.72
CA ASN A 264 -14.25 19.13 -6.64
C ASN A 264 -13.49 19.52 -7.91
N ALA A 265 -13.69 18.81 -9.03
CA ALA A 265 -12.98 19.08 -10.27
C ALA A 265 -13.10 20.54 -10.72
N VAL A 266 -11.97 21.23 -10.83
CA VAL A 266 -11.93 22.61 -11.35
C VAL A 266 -11.98 22.56 -12.88
N HIS A 267 -12.99 23.22 -13.45
CA HIS A 267 -13.12 23.37 -14.89
C HIS A 267 -12.23 24.53 -15.36
N GLY A 268 -11.01 24.20 -15.79
CA GLY A 268 -10.06 25.13 -16.36
C GLY A 268 -8.76 24.43 -16.75
N LYS A 269 -8.21 24.76 -17.93
CA LYS A 269 -6.92 24.23 -18.39
C LYS A 269 -5.78 24.98 -17.69
N ARG A 270 -5.54 24.73 -16.42
CA ARG A 270 -4.31 25.21 -15.76
C ARG A 270 -3.18 24.25 -16.15
N ARG A 271 -2.41 24.62 -17.18
CA ARG A 271 -1.15 23.93 -17.51
C ARG A 271 -0.13 24.33 -16.48
N ILE A 272 0.30 23.40 -15.64
CA ILE A 272 1.43 23.62 -14.74
C ILE A 272 2.68 23.18 -15.52
N PRO A 273 3.64 24.08 -15.78
CA PRO A 273 4.89 23.71 -16.40
C PRO A 273 5.69 22.75 -15.49
N TRP A 274 6.30 21.73 -16.07
CA TRP A 274 7.08 20.71 -15.32
C TRP A 274 8.15 21.33 -14.40
N ARG A 275 8.75 22.45 -14.81
CA ARG A 275 9.74 23.16 -14.00
C ARG A 275 9.13 23.79 -12.74
N GLU A 276 7.90 24.26 -12.82
CA GLU A 276 7.18 24.79 -11.66
C GLU A 276 6.86 23.68 -10.66
N ALA A 277 6.44 22.52 -11.14
CA ALA A 277 6.10 21.41 -10.27
C ALA A 277 7.31 20.82 -9.49
N PHE A 278 8.53 20.83 -10.07
CA PHE A 278 9.76 20.52 -9.31
C PHE A 278 10.14 21.60 -8.31
N ARG A 279 9.94 22.86 -8.65
CA ARG A 279 10.09 23.97 -7.71
C ARG A 279 9.07 23.86 -6.57
N ASP A 280 7.85 23.44 -6.90
CA ASP A 280 6.77 23.22 -5.95
C ASP A 280 7.06 22.08 -4.97
N LEU A 281 7.81 21.05 -5.35
CA LEU A 281 8.26 19.99 -4.41
C LEU A 281 9.16 20.58 -3.30
N ARG A 282 10.16 21.38 -3.70
CA ARG A 282 11.02 22.10 -2.73
C ARG A 282 10.19 23.08 -1.90
N GLN A 283 9.26 23.77 -2.56
CA GLN A 283 8.33 24.69 -1.93
C GLN A 283 7.36 23.95 -1.01
N THR A 284 6.84 22.77 -1.40
CA THR A 284 5.99 21.92 -0.55
C THR A 284 6.73 21.49 0.73
N LEU A 285 8.01 21.11 0.62
CA LEU A 285 8.83 20.82 1.80
C LEU A 285 9.04 22.07 2.67
N GLN A 286 9.12 23.27 2.08
CA GLN A 286 9.19 24.53 2.82
C GLN A 286 7.83 24.91 3.39
N GLU A 287 6.76 24.66 2.66
CA GLU A 287 5.36 24.93 3.06
C GLU A 287 4.85 23.96 4.13
N THR A 288 5.50 22.79 4.34
CA THR A 288 5.23 21.97 5.53
C THR A 288 5.42 22.76 6.82
N LYS A 289 6.21 23.84 6.79
CA LYS A 289 6.33 24.78 7.91
C LYS A 289 5.04 25.56 8.19
N ASN A 290 4.21 25.76 7.15
CA ASN A 290 2.93 26.46 7.25
C ASN A 290 1.84 25.53 7.88
N TYR A 291 2.09 24.22 7.90
CA TYR A 291 1.19 23.21 8.48
C TYR A 291 1.84 22.57 9.70
N PRO A 292 1.65 23.15 10.90
CA PRO A 292 2.32 22.69 12.12
C PRO A 292 2.09 21.20 12.37
N GLY A 293 3.17 20.46 12.57
CA GLY A 293 3.14 19.04 12.87
C GLY A 293 3.13 18.09 11.67
N THR A 294 2.87 18.56 10.44
CA THR A 294 2.81 17.70 9.25
C THR A 294 4.14 17.06 8.92
N LEU A 295 5.24 17.81 8.90
CA LEU A 295 6.57 17.24 8.70
C LEU A 295 6.91 16.22 9.79
N ARG A 296 6.58 16.55 11.04
CA ARG A 296 6.79 15.64 12.19
C ARG A 296 5.96 14.37 12.03
N PHE A 297 4.75 14.46 11.53
CA PHE A 297 3.91 13.30 11.24
C PHE A 297 4.49 12.44 10.10
N ILE A 298 4.97 13.04 9.01
CA ILE A 298 5.64 12.33 7.92
C ILE A 298 6.88 11.57 8.42
N LEU A 299 7.69 12.19 9.27
CA LEU A 299 8.84 11.52 9.90
C LEU A 299 8.41 10.43 10.90
N THR A 300 7.31 10.63 11.60
CA THR A 300 6.70 9.58 12.44
C THR A 300 6.24 8.41 11.58
N SER A 301 5.60 8.70 10.45
CA SER A 301 5.17 7.69 9.46
C SER A 301 6.35 6.89 8.92
N PHE A 302 7.46 7.54 8.63
CA PHE A 302 8.70 6.86 8.24
C PHE A 302 9.09 5.79 9.27
N LEU A 303 9.13 6.12 10.55
CA LEU A 303 9.58 5.21 11.60
C LEU A 303 8.66 4.00 11.79
N TYR A 304 7.34 4.20 11.87
CA TYR A 304 6.45 3.05 12.07
C TYR A 304 6.27 2.22 10.79
N GLN A 305 6.34 2.82 9.60
CA GLN A 305 6.30 2.08 8.33
C GLN A 305 7.56 1.22 8.15
N ASP A 306 8.74 1.76 8.50
CA ASP A 306 10.00 1.04 8.54
C ASP A 306 9.94 -0.17 9.48
N ALA A 307 9.47 0.07 10.72
CA ALA A 307 9.32 -0.98 11.72
C ALA A 307 8.34 -2.08 11.27
N MET A 308 7.17 -1.69 10.72
CA MET A 308 6.17 -2.64 10.20
C MET A 308 6.70 -3.43 9.00
N GLY A 309 7.33 -2.76 8.04
CA GLY A 309 7.91 -3.42 6.87
C GLY A 309 9.00 -4.42 7.26
N THR A 310 9.86 -4.04 8.21
CA THR A 310 10.96 -4.89 8.70
C THR A 310 10.44 -6.13 9.41
N ILE A 311 9.47 -6.01 10.33
CA ILE A 311 8.94 -7.17 11.04
C ILE A 311 8.21 -8.13 10.10
N ILE A 312 7.44 -7.62 9.13
CA ILE A 312 6.72 -8.46 8.16
C ILE A 312 7.70 -9.23 7.27
N ALA A 313 8.71 -8.55 6.75
CA ALA A 313 9.72 -9.17 5.89
C ALA A 313 10.50 -10.28 6.61
N ASN A 314 10.70 -10.16 7.93
CA ASN A 314 11.50 -11.10 8.72
C ASN A 314 10.66 -12.04 9.60
N MET A 315 9.34 -11.94 9.60
CA MET A 315 8.45 -12.76 10.43
C MET A 315 8.61 -14.26 10.18
N ALA A 316 8.75 -14.64 8.92
CA ALA A 316 8.96 -16.05 8.55
C ALA A 316 10.26 -16.60 9.11
N LEU A 317 11.35 -15.84 8.99
CA LEU A 317 12.66 -16.22 9.53
C LEU A 317 12.63 -16.29 11.06
N TYR A 318 11.96 -15.32 11.72
CA TYR A 318 11.77 -15.37 13.16
C TYR A 318 10.99 -16.62 13.59
N ALA A 319 9.91 -16.97 12.91
CA ALA A 319 9.11 -18.15 13.21
C ALA A 319 9.95 -19.44 13.09
N ILE A 320 10.79 -19.55 12.06
CA ILE A 320 11.66 -20.71 11.86
C ILE A 320 12.78 -20.75 12.90
N PHE A 321 13.57 -19.68 13.02
CA PHE A 321 14.82 -19.70 13.77
C PHE A 321 14.65 -19.44 15.28
N ALA A 322 13.68 -18.61 15.69
CA ALA A 322 13.42 -18.33 17.09
C ALA A 322 12.34 -19.24 17.70
N MET A 323 11.33 -19.66 16.90
CA MET A 323 10.19 -20.45 17.38
C MET A 323 10.20 -21.91 16.92
N GLY A 324 11.13 -22.30 16.04
CA GLY A 324 11.29 -23.67 15.55
C GLY A 324 10.13 -24.17 14.67
N PHE A 325 9.46 -23.29 13.91
CA PHE A 325 8.49 -23.72 12.91
C PHE A 325 9.20 -24.42 11.74
N LYS A 326 8.48 -25.31 11.06
CA LYS A 326 9.02 -25.97 9.88
C LYS A 326 9.12 -24.99 8.72
N ALA A 327 10.21 -25.04 7.95
CA ALA A 327 10.32 -24.32 6.70
C ALA A 327 9.16 -24.73 5.75
N GLY A 328 8.57 -23.77 5.06
CA GLY A 328 7.37 -23.99 4.22
C GLY A 328 6.05 -23.62 4.91
N SER A 329 6.05 -23.34 6.22
CA SER A 329 4.85 -22.88 6.94
C SER A 329 4.56 -21.38 6.77
N GLU A 330 5.42 -20.63 6.07
CA GLU A 330 5.40 -19.18 5.99
C GLU A 330 4.10 -18.65 5.37
N ALA A 331 3.63 -19.28 4.29
CA ALA A 331 2.39 -18.89 3.62
C ALA A 331 1.18 -19.07 4.54
N THR A 332 1.14 -20.19 5.29
CA THR A 332 0.07 -20.47 6.25
C THR A 332 0.06 -19.46 7.39
N LEU A 333 1.25 -19.15 7.95
CA LEU A 333 1.42 -18.11 8.97
C LEU A 333 0.88 -16.77 8.47
N PHE A 334 1.26 -16.36 7.25
CA PHE A 334 0.84 -15.10 6.67
C PHE A 334 -0.69 -15.01 6.51
N VAL A 335 -1.32 -16.05 5.95
CA VAL A 335 -2.78 -16.09 5.75
C VAL A 335 -3.52 -16.02 7.10
N ILE A 336 -3.12 -16.83 8.09
CA ILE A 336 -3.78 -16.87 9.40
C ILE A 336 -3.64 -15.53 10.13
N LEU A 337 -2.47 -14.88 10.06
CA LEU A 337 -2.24 -13.59 10.70
C LEU A 337 -2.94 -12.43 9.97
N THR A 338 -3.31 -12.60 8.70
CA THR A 338 -4.05 -11.57 7.93
C THR A 338 -5.54 -11.54 8.27
N ILE A 339 -6.15 -12.67 8.68
CA ILE A 339 -7.58 -12.71 9.03
C ILE A 339 -7.94 -11.73 10.15
N PRO A 340 -7.23 -11.67 11.29
CA PRO A 340 -7.49 -10.66 12.33
C PRO A 340 -7.35 -9.21 11.83
N ALA A 341 -6.51 -8.95 10.81
CA ALA A 341 -6.33 -7.61 10.28
C ALA A 341 -7.61 -7.04 9.62
N VAL A 342 -8.42 -7.91 9.03
CA VAL A 342 -9.73 -7.51 8.46
C VAL A 342 -10.64 -6.96 9.56
N ILE A 343 -10.77 -7.72 10.66
CA ILE A 343 -11.61 -7.35 11.81
C ILE A 343 -11.07 -6.08 12.49
N GLY A 344 -9.77 -6.06 12.72
CA GLY A 344 -9.07 -4.95 13.36
C GLY A 344 -9.20 -3.65 12.60
N SER A 345 -9.03 -3.66 11.28
CA SER A 345 -9.15 -2.45 10.45
C SER A 345 -10.54 -1.81 10.57
N TYR A 346 -11.58 -2.63 10.52
CA TYR A 346 -12.96 -2.14 10.68
C TYR A 346 -13.23 -1.59 12.08
N ALA A 347 -12.79 -2.29 13.13
CA ALA A 347 -12.96 -1.86 14.52
C ALA A 347 -12.18 -0.55 14.79
N ILE A 348 -10.93 -0.48 14.34
CA ILE A 348 -10.08 0.71 14.51
C ILE A 348 -10.65 1.90 13.74
N GLY A 349 -11.27 1.69 12.57
CA GLY A 349 -11.96 2.75 11.84
C GLY A 349 -13.04 3.46 12.64
N ARG A 350 -13.82 2.70 13.44
CA ARG A 350 -14.81 3.27 14.38
C ARG A 350 -14.16 4.02 15.53
N LEU A 351 -13.02 3.52 16.05
CA LEU A 351 -12.27 4.20 17.09
C LEU A 351 -11.71 5.54 16.58
N VAL A 352 -11.25 5.60 15.33
CA VAL A 352 -10.79 6.84 14.70
C VAL A 352 -11.90 7.88 14.65
N ASP A 353 -13.11 7.50 14.23
CA ASP A 353 -14.25 8.42 14.16
C ASP A 353 -14.71 8.88 15.55
N HIS A 354 -14.53 8.04 16.58
CA HIS A 354 -14.99 8.36 17.94
C HIS A 354 -13.97 9.16 18.76
N PHE A 355 -12.70 8.75 18.74
CA PHE A 355 -11.64 9.29 19.61
C PHE A 355 -10.66 10.21 18.88
N GLY A 356 -10.77 10.29 17.56
CA GLY A 356 -9.87 11.00 16.69
C GLY A 356 -8.68 10.17 16.20
N PRO A 357 -8.10 10.53 15.04
CA PRO A 357 -7.08 9.74 14.38
C PRO A 357 -5.75 9.72 15.13
N LYS A 358 -5.33 10.82 15.77
CA LYS A 358 -4.07 10.88 16.51
C LYS A 358 -4.09 9.96 17.75
N ARG A 359 -5.15 10.02 18.55
CA ARG A 359 -5.28 9.19 19.76
C ARG A 359 -5.34 7.72 19.39
N THR A 360 -6.14 7.38 18.37
CA THR A 360 -6.26 6.01 17.89
C THR A 360 -4.93 5.48 17.35
N LEU A 361 -4.20 6.26 16.56
CA LEU A 361 -2.87 5.86 16.05
C LEU A 361 -1.88 5.67 17.22
N SER A 362 -1.94 6.53 18.26
CA SER A 362 -1.11 6.36 19.46
C SER A 362 -1.38 5.02 20.14
N TRP A 363 -2.65 4.64 20.32
CA TRP A 363 -3.02 3.34 20.91
C TRP A 363 -2.56 2.17 20.04
N VAL A 364 -2.70 2.29 18.73
CA VAL A 364 -2.21 1.27 17.79
C VAL A 364 -0.70 1.09 17.91
N ILE A 365 0.08 2.17 17.95
CA ILE A 365 1.54 2.09 18.11
C ILE A 365 1.93 1.56 19.48
N ILE A 366 1.24 1.94 20.57
CA ILE A 366 1.45 1.39 21.92
C ILE A 366 1.19 -0.13 21.91
N SER A 367 0.10 -0.57 21.26
CA SER A 367 -0.22 -1.99 21.14
C SER A 367 0.87 -2.74 20.35
N TRP A 368 1.42 -2.13 19.29
CA TRP A 368 2.57 -2.67 18.57
C TRP A 368 3.78 -2.86 19.50
N VAL A 369 4.15 -1.85 20.29
CA VAL A 369 5.27 -1.93 21.24
C VAL A 369 5.07 -3.06 22.25
N VAL A 370 3.86 -3.19 22.82
CA VAL A 370 3.51 -4.23 23.80
C VAL A 370 3.59 -5.62 23.16
N LEU A 371 3.03 -5.79 21.96
CA LEU A 371 3.03 -7.09 21.27
C LEU A 371 4.43 -7.49 20.76
N LEU A 372 5.24 -6.54 20.30
CA LEU A 372 6.64 -6.80 19.96
C LEU A 372 7.45 -7.17 21.20
N GLY A 373 7.23 -6.48 22.33
CA GLY A 373 7.80 -6.85 23.62
C GLY A 373 7.38 -8.27 24.05
N GLY A 374 6.10 -8.61 23.90
CA GLY A 374 5.60 -9.96 24.08
C GLY A 374 6.31 -10.97 23.19
N MET A 375 6.51 -10.64 21.91
CA MET A 375 7.19 -11.50 20.94
C MET A 375 8.64 -11.81 21.31
N ILE A 376 9.36 -10.89 21.95
CA ILE A 376 10.72 -11.09 22.45
C ILE A 376 10.77 -12.17 23.55
N VAL A 377 9.79 -12.18 24.45
CA VAL A 377 9.78 -13.03 25.65
C VAL A 377 8.99 -14.34 25.50
N VAL A 378 8.20 -14.48 24.42
CA VAL A 378 7.36 -15.67 24.18
C VAL A 378 8.20 -16.95 24.12
N PRO A 379 7.89 -17.96 25.00
CA PRO A 379 8.66 -19.20 25.06
C PRO A 379 8.07 -20.32 24.18
N THR A 380 6.80 -20.25 23.79
CA THR A 380 6.07 -21.34 23.15
C THR A 380 5.42 -20.95 21.84
N ARG A 381 5.22 -21.92 20.94
CA ARG A 381 4.49 -21.71 19.67
C ARG A 381 3.03 -21.28 19.87
N GLY A 382 2.38 -21.77 20.94
CA GLY A 382 1.00 -21.38 21.27
C GLY A 382 0.91 -19.89 21.63
N ALA A 383 1.82 -19.40 22.48
CA ALA A 383 1.88 -17.98 22.82
C ALA A 383 2.28 -17.11 21.62
N PHE A 384 3.13 -17.60 20.70
CA PHE A 384 3.44 -16.92 19.44
C PHE A 384 2.18 -16.68 18.60
N TRP A 385 1.27 -17.65 18.51
CA TRP A 385 0.01 -17.49 17.78
C TRP A 385 -0.89 -16.39 18.38
N ILE A 386 -0.94 -16.32 19.72
CA ILE A 386 -1.74 -15.28 20.40
C ILE A 386 -1.16 -13.88 20.11
N VAL A 387 0.15 -13.72 20.27
CA VAL A 387 0.82 -12.44 19.98
C VAL A 387 0.71 -12.08 18.51
N GLY A 388 0.90 -13.06 17.61
CA GLY A 388 0.77 -12.88 16.19
C GLY A 388 -0.64 -12.48 15.76
N ALA A 389 -1.68 -13.10 16.33
CA ALA A 389 -3.07 -12.70 16.09
C ALA A 389 -3.34 -11.27 16.58
N GLY A 390 -2.76 -10.88 17.72
CA GLY A 390 -2.79 -9.50 18.22
C GLY A 390 -2.13 -8.52 17.25
N ILE A 391 -0.94 -8.86 16.74
CA ILE A 391 -0.24 -8.07 15.70
C ILE A 391 -1.12 -7.97 14.45
N GLY A 392 -1.70 -9.07 13.97
CA GLY A 392 -2.64 -9.06 12.86
C GLY A 392 -3.78 -8.07 13.09
N LEU A 393 -4.42 -8.12 14.26
CA LEU A 393 -5.55 -7.26 14.61
C LEU A 393 -5.21 -5.76 14.51
N ILE A 394 -4.02 -5.36 14.97
CA ILE A 394 -3.61 -3.94 14.95
C ILE A 394 -2.92 -3.52 13.66
N TYR A 395 -2.49 -4.48 12.83
CA TYR A 395 -1.73 -4.20 11.62
C TYR A 395 -2.47 -3.25 10.67
N GLY A 396 -3.74 -3.50 10.42
CA GLY A 396 -4.58 -2.64 9.59
C GLY A 396 -4.92 -1.29 10.20
N GLY A 397 -4.73 -1.16 11.51
CA GLY A 397 -5.06 0.05 12.26
C GLY A 397 -4.19 1.25 11.90
N VAL A 398 -2.93 1.01 11.54
CA VAL A 398 -2.04 2.07 11.09
C VAL A 398 -2.57 2.73 9.82
N ALA A 399 -2.79 1.97 8.75
CA ALA A 399 -3.33 2.49 7.50
C ALA A 399 -4.71 3.14 7.68
N THR A 400 -5.52 2.62 8.60
CA THR A 400 -6.84 3.14 8.93
C THR A 400 -6.79 4.51 9.57
N ALA A 401 -5.87 4.74 10.52
CA ALA A 401 -5.75 6.00 11.27
C ALA A 401 -4.84 7.03 10.58
N GLU A 402 -3.87 6.59 9.80
CA GLU A 402 -2.88 7.41 9.12
C GLU A 402 -3.52 8.37 8.11
N ARG A 403 -4.43 7.86 7.25
CA ARG A 403 -5.11 8.67 6.23
C ARG A 403 -5.91 9.82 6.85
N PRO A 404 -6.82 9.59 7.81
CA PRO A 404 -7.54 10.67 8.48
C PRO A 404 -6.65 11.61 9.28
N LEU A 405 -5.53 11.11 9.87
CA LEU A 405 -4.61 11.96 10.62
C LEU A 405 -3.91 12.95 9.68
N LEU A 406 -3.41 12.50 8.52
CA LEU A 406 -2.84 13.43 7.54
C LEU A 406 -3.84 14.50 7.14
N LEU A 407 -5.08 14.11 6.83
CA LEU A 407 -6.15 15.02 6.44
C LEU A 407 -6.60 15.98 7.55
N SER A 408 -6.30 15.69 8.83
CA SER A 408 -6.52 16.63 9.93
C SER A 408 -5.43 17.70 10.07
N LEU A 409 -4.29 17.51 9.39
CA LEU A 409 -3.13 18.38 9.46
C LEU A 409 -2.98 19.29 8.23
N VAL A 410 -3.64 18.94 7.13
CA VAL A 410 -3.50 19.63 5.84
C VAL A 410 -4.86 19.90 5.22
N PRO A 411 -5.01 20.97 4.39
CA PRO A 411 -6.25 21.23 3.66
C PRO A 411 -6.58 20.09 2.69
N ASP A 412 -7.85 19.73 2.57
CA ASP A 412 -8.33 18.67 1.67
C ASP A 412 -7.95 18.90 0.18
N VAL A 413 -7.83 20.18 -0.22
CA VAL A 413 -7.43 20.58 -1.57
C VAL A 413 -5.97 20.24 -1.90
N GLU A 414 -5.12 20.09 -0.89
CA GLU A 414 -3.70 19.76 -1.00
C GLU A 414 -3.39 18.30 -0.65
N ALA A 415 -4.41 17.49 -0.40
CA ALA A 415 -4.26 16.11 0.05
C ALA A 415 -3.37 15.27 -0.87
N GLY A 416 -3.44 15.46 -2.20
CA GLY A 416 -2.68 14.68 -3.17
C GLY A 416 -1.17 14.84 -3.00
N ARG A 417 -0.68 16.06 -2.83
CA ARG A 417 0.76 16.31 -2.65
C ARG A 417 1.29 15.78 -1.32
N PHE A 418 0.49 15.88 -0.23
CA PHE A 418 0.91 15.36 1.07
C PHE A 418 0.84 13.85 1.16
N PHE A 419 -0.15 13.20 0.55
CA PHE A 419 -0.13 11.73 0.38
C PHE A 419 1.05 11.28 -0.49
N SER A 420 1.43 12.06 -1.49
CA SER A 420 2.63 11.77 -2.29
C SER A 420 3.91 11.81 -1.44
N LEU A 421 4.05 12.80 -0.53
CA LEU A 421 5.15 12.86 0.43
C LEU A 421 5.14 11.68 1.41
N MET A 422 3.98 11.20 1.84
CA MET A 422 3.86 10.00 2.68
C MET A 422 4.32 8.74 1.93
N VAL A 423 3.94 8.57 0.67
CA VAL A 423 4.44 7.47 -0.15
C VAL A 423 5.95 7.54 -0.30
N LEU A 424 6.51 8.73 -0.53
CA LEU A 424 7.94 8.95 -0.55
C LEU A 424 8.60 8.52 0.77
N SER A 425 8.04 8.92 1.90
CA SER A 425 8.52 8.57 3.24
C SER A 425 8.52 7.05 3.45
N SER A 426 7.41 6.36 3.10
CA SER A 426 7.30 4.92 3.26
C SER A 426 8.27 4.13 2.36
N ARG A 427 8.64 4.65 1.18
CA ARG A 427 9.63 4.02 0.30
C ARG A 427 11.06 4.18 0.82
N ALA A 428 11.38 5.34 1.38
CA ALA A 428 12.65 5.55 2.06
C ALA A 428 12.77 4.65 3.31
N ALA A 429 11.68 4.47 4.04
CA ALA A 429 11.59 3.62 5.22
C ALA A 429 11.94 2.16 4.92
N ALA A 430 11.50 1.60 3.80
CA ALA A 430 11.74 0.20 3.43
C ALA A 430 13.22 -0.20 3.30
N VAL A 431 14.15 0.74 3.44
CA VAL A 431 15.60 0.49 3.33
C VAL A 431 16.28 0.40 4.70
N VAL A 432 15.93 1.27 5.64
CA VAL A 432 16.70 1.43 6.90
C VAL A 432 16.49 0.26 7.86
N GLY A 433 15.26 -0.11 8.12
CA GLY A 433 14.93 -1.15 9.10
C GLY A 433 15.52 -2.52 8.81
N PRO A 434 15.44 -3.05 7.58
CA PRO A 434 16.06 -4.33 7.24
C PRO A 434 17.58 -4.35 7.48
N PHE A 435 18.29 -3.22 7.25
CA PHE A 435 19.72 -3.13 7.56
C PHE A 435 19.99 -3.16 9.06
N VAL A 436 19.23 -2.41 9.86
CA VAL A 436 19.36 -2.39 11.33
C VAL A 436 19.05 -3.78 11.91
N TRP A 437 18.00 -4.43 11.39
CA TRP A 437 17.67 -5.82 11.75
C TRP A 437 18.79 -6.79 11.43
N ALA A 438 19.30 -6.77 10.18
CA ALA A 438 20.37 -7.67 9.74
C ALA A 438 21.63 -7.49 10.58
N PHE A 439 22.04 -6.23 10.82
CA PHE A 439 23.19 -5.92 11.66
C PHE A 439 23.05 -6.48 13.09
N ALA A 440 21.86 -6.35 13.69
CA ALA A 440 21.59 -6.88 15.03
C ALA A 440 21.61 -8.43 15.03
N VAL A 441 20.98 -9.07 14.04
CA VAL A 441 20.93 -10.54 13.94
C VAL A 441 22.32 -11.12 13.66
N ASP A 442 23.02 -10.60 12.65
CA ASP A 442 24.35 -11.12 12.26
C ASP A 442 25.38 -10.90 13.38
N GLY A 443 25.37 -9.72 14.02
CA GLY A 443 26.27 -9.40 15.11
C GLY A 443 26.07 -10.23 16.36
N LEU A 444 24.85 -10.70 16.64
CA LEU A 444 24.51 -11.45 17.85
C LEU A 444 24.41 -12.96 17.65
N THR A 445 24.36 -13.44 16.41
CA THR A 445 24.20 -14.87 16.11
C THR A 445 25.38 -15.70 16.66
N SER A 446 26.62 -15.25 16.46
CA SER A 446 27.82 -15.95 16.92
C SER A 446 27.98 -15.96 18.45
N PRO A 447 27.85 -14.81 19.16
CA PRO A 447 28.06 -14.77 20.59
C PRO A 447 26.92 -15.33 21.44
N MET A 448 25.65 -15.22 20.97
CA MET A 448 24.47 -15.50 21.80
C MET A 448 23.51 -16.54 21.21
N GLY A 449 23.80 -17.04 20.01
CA GLY A 449 22.98 -18.03 19.32
C GLY A 449 21.83 -17.43 18.51
N VAL A 450 21.40 -18.18 17.50
CA VAL A 450 20.44 -17.73 16.46
C VAL A 450 19.11 -17.29 17.06
N GLY A 451 18.55 -18.05 18.00
CA GLY A 451 17.24 -17.71 18.58
C GLY A 451 17.24 -16.39 19.35
N PHE A 452 18.32 -16.08 20.09
CA PHE A 452 18.48 -14.80 20.77
C PHE A 452 18.68 -13.65 19.77
N ALA A 453 19.50 -13.87 18.73
CA ALA A 453 19.75 -12.87 17.71
C ALA A 453 18.47 -12.40 17.01
N TYR A 454 17.59 -13.33 16.62
CA TYR A 454 16.29 -12.99 16.03
C TYR A 454 15.35 -12.25 17.01
N ARG A 455 15.40 -12.58 18.30
CA ARG A 455 14.67 -11.83 19.35
C ARG A 455 15.20 -10.41 19.51
N ALA A 456 16.52 -10.24 19.44
CA ALA A 456 17.15 -8.92 19.45
C ALA A 456 16.77 -8.10 18.20
N GLY A 457 16.66 -8.74 17.02
CA GLY A 457 16.11 -8.13 15.82
C GLY A 457 14.69 -7.56 16.03
N VAL A 458 13.79 -8.32 16.68
CA VAL A 458 12.47 -7.81 17.09
C VAL A 458 12.61 -6.60 18.02
N GLY A 459 13.61 -6.59 18.90
CA GLY A 459 13.94 -5.47 19.78
C GLY A 459 14.26 -4.17 19.02
N THR A 460 15.01 -4.26 17.92
CA THR A 460 15.29 -3.07 17.08
C THR A 460 14.03 -2.46 16.49
N VAL A 461 13.10 -3.31 16.05
CA VAL A 461 11.79 -2.89 15.53
C VAL A 461 10.95 -2.23 16.63
N ALA A 462 10.95 -2.79 17.84
CA ALA A 462 10.25 -2.22 18.99
C ALA A 462 10.81 -0.82 19.35
N ILE A 463 12.11 -0.62 19.29
CA ILE A 463 12.74 0.69 19.48
C ILE A 463 12.26 1.68 18.41
N GLY A 464 12.20 1.28 17.14
CA GLY A 464 11.65 2.10 16.05
C GLY A 464 10.21 2.55 16.33
N MET A 465 9.35 1.64 16.82
CA MET A 465 7.97 1.97 17.23
C MET A 465 7.91 2.91 18.43
N ILE A 466 8.78 2.75 19.43
CA ILE A 466 8.87 3.67 20.58
C ILE A 466 9.27 5.07 20.11
N LEU A 467 10.28 5.18 19.23
CA LEU A 467 10.68 6.47 18.65
C LEU A 467 9.54 7.12 17.86
N ALA A 468 8.80 6.33 17.07
CA ALA A 468 7.61 6.80 16.38
C ALA A 468 6.54 7.34 17.36
N LEU A 469 6.30 6.64 18.46
CA LEU A 469 5.35 7.07 19.50
C LEU A 469 5.79 8.38 20.17
N LEU A 470 7.08 8.53 20.48
CA LEU A 470 7.62 9.75 21.07
C LEU A 470 7.51 10.94 20.11
N MET A 471 7.77 10.72 18.82
CA MET A 471 7.60 11.75 17.80
C MET A 471 6.13 12.12 17.60
N LEU A 472 5.21 11.14 17.64
CA LEU A 472 3.77 11.36 17.47
C LEU A 472 3.19 12.26 18.57
N ARG A 473 3.75 12.24 19.79
CA ARG A 473 3.30 13.13 20.88
C ARG A 473 3.31 14.60 20.49
N GLY A 474 4.29 15.04 19.70
CA GLY A 474 4.41 16.42 19.29
C GLY A 474 3.65 16.79 17.98
N VAL A 475 2.88 15.86 17.42
CA VAL A 475 1.95 16.15 16.32
C VAL A 475 0.69 16.80 16.94
N PRO A 476 0.12 17.88 16.38
CA PRO A 476 -1.13 18.50 16.86
C PRO A 476 -2.30 17.51 16.82
N ASP A 477 -3.26 17.68 17.72
CA ASP A 477 -4.54 16.98 17.70
C ASP A 477 -5.62 17.97 17.25
N ASN A 478 -5.82 18.06 15.94
CA ASN A 478 -6.76 19.00 15.33
C ASN A 478 -8.17 18.39 15.16
N PHE A 479 -8.42 17.22 15.76
CA PHE A 479 -9.71 16.56 15.65
C PHE A 479 -10.76 17.26 16.50
N THR A 480 -11.69 17.96 15.87
CA THR A 480 -12.91 18.51 16.49
C THR A 480 -14.09 17.65 16.05
N ARG A 481 -14.74 16.99 17.02
CA ARG A 481 -15.97 16.24 16.74
C ARG A 481 -17.07 17.24 16.40
N SER A 482 -17.72 17.06 15.25
CA SER A 482 -18.90 17.85 14.90
C SER A 482 -19.98 17.65 15.96
N SER A 483 -20.51 18.75 16.51
CA SER A 483 -21.54 18.75 17.57
C SER A 483 -22.91 18.28 17.08
N SER A 484 -23.06 17.83 15.84
CA SER A 484 -24.34 17.50 15.21
C SER A 484 -24.79 16.03 15.40
N SER A 485 -24.06 15.20 16.18
CA SER A 485 -24.43 13.80 16.43
C SER A 485 -24.81 13.57 17.92
N ARG A 486 -25.76 14.35 18.44
CA ARG A 486 -26.51 13.98 19.64
C ARG A 486 -27.97 13.77 19.29
#